data_9211ecbf4b0ab124f222adb076c53346
#
_entry.id   9211ecbf4b0ab124f222adb076c53346
#
_cell.length_a   1.000
_cell.length_b   1.000
_cell.length_c   1.000
_cell.angle_alpha   90.00
_cell.angle_beta   90.00
_cell.angle_gamma   90.00
#
_symmetry.space_group_name_H-M   'P 1'
#
loop_
_entity.id
_entity.type
_entity.pdbx_description
1 polymer ?
#
loop_
_entity_poly.entity_id
_entity_poly.type
_entity_poly.pdbx_seq_one_letter_code
_entity_poly.pdbx_strand_id
1 'polypeptide(L)'
;MKSKKTKSHLLPFSLGMASAGMSYALTTQLSYCLTDSYGLSAALVGMIFLVSRIFDGISDIIAGFIIDRTHTKWGKARPFDLFCIPLWLILILCFSVPSFQTFGKILWVFLTYNLCQTVCYTFVTVSQTVRVKRSFEPDMRAKVLSFGGVLAAIMSTAVGIVTPSLIAKYESHPHGWTIIIAMFAIPGIIMTLLQFFLVPEINNEEELVEPVSIKESDKILFSNRYNFIVAGAIIML
;
A
#
# COMPACT_ATOMS: atom_id res chain seq x y z
N MET A 1 -13.82 12.22 28.79
CA MET A 1 -14.60 11.67 27.67
C MET A 1 -13.79 11.49 26.36
N LYS A 2 -12.76 12.31 26.05
CA LYS A 2 -11.89 12.19 24.85
C LYS A 2 -11.15 10.83 24.76
N SER A 3 -10.52 10.36 25.85
CA SER A 3 -9.73 9.09 25.85
C SER A 3 -10.51 7.83 25.46
N LYS A 4 -11.82 7.78 25.75
CA LYS A 4 -12.65 6.61 25.43
C LYS A 4 -12.99 6.52 23.93
N LYS A 5 -13.14 7.67 23.25
CA LYS A 5 -13.36 7.73 21.79
C LYS A 5 -12.09 7.32 21.01
N THR A 6 -10.91 7.74 21.45
CA THR A 6 -9.64 7.42 20.81
C THR A 6 -9.34 5.92 20.81
N LYS A 7 -9.70 5.20 21.89
CA LYS A 7 -9.54 3.73 21.96
C LYS A 7 -10.46 2.99 20.99
N SER A 8 -11.65 3.53 20.68
CA SER A 8 -12.58 2.90 19.75
C SER A 8 -12.12 2.96 18.29
N HIS A 9 -11.22 3.88 17.94
CA HIS A 9 -10.68 4.04 16.57
C HIS A 9 -9.42 3.20 16.31
N LEU A 10 -8.81 2.59 17.34
CA LEU A 10 -7.60 1.79 17.22
C LEU A 10 -7.79 0.62 16.25
N LEU A 11 -8.81 -0.22 16.52
CA LEU A 11 -9.04 -1.42 15.72
C LEU A 11 -9.42 -1.09 14.26
N PRO A 12 -10.38 -0.19 13.96
CA PRO A 12 -10.69 0.17 12.60
C PRO A 12 -9.49 0.72 11.81
N PHE A 13 -8.64 1.54 12.45
CA PHE A 13 -7.44 2.05 11.81
C PHE A 13 -6.44 0.92 11.50
N SER A 14 -6.24 0.01 12.45
CA SER A 14 -5.34 -1.13 12.29
C SER A 14 -5.82 -2.12 11.23
N LEU A 15 -7.13 -2.24 11.00
CA LEU A 15 -7.68 -3.04 9.89
C LEU A 15 -7.28 -2.47 8.53
N GLY A 16 -7.24 -1.15 8.36
CA GLY A 16 -6.75 -0.55 7.12
C GLY A 16 -5.27 -0.81 6.88
N MET A 17 -4.44 -0.76 7.93
CA MET A 17 -3.03 -1.16 7.85
C MET A 17 -2.90 -2.65 7.48
N ALA A 18 -3.74 -3.51 8.05
CA ALA A 18 -3.77 -4.93 7.74
C ALA A 18 -4.17 -5.20 6.28
N SER A 19 -5.14 -4.45 5.74
CA SER A 19 -5.51 -4.53 4.32
C SER A 19 -4.32 -4.20 3.40
N ALA A 20 -3.58 -3.13 3.71
CA ALA A 20 -2.36 -2.78 2.96
C ALA A 20 -1.29 -3.88 3.07
N GLY A 21 -1.09 -4.45 4.26
CA GLY A 21 -0.19 -5.59 4.47
C GLY A 21 -0.58 -6.83 3.66
N MET A 22 -1.89 -7.16 3.62
CA MET A 22 -2.40 -8.27 2.80
C MET A 22 -2.14 -8.05 1.31
N SER A 23 -2.42 -6.86 0.78
CA SER A 23 -2.19 -6.56 -0.63
C SER A 23 -0.71 -6.65 -1.00
N TYR A 24 0.18 -6.18 -0.12
CA TYR A 24 1.62 -6.30 -0.30
C TYR A 24 2.07 -7.77 -0.29
N ALA A 25 1.60 -8.58 0.66
CA ALA A 25 1.91 -10.01 0.72
C ALA A 25 1.46 -10.77 -0.54
N LEU A 26 0.30 -10.44 -1.10
CA LEU A 26 -0.14 -11.00 -2.38
C LEU A 26 0.75 -10.54 -3.54
N THR A 27 1.16 -9.27 -3.54
CA THR A 27 2.06 -8.75 -4.58
C THR A 27 3.38 -9.51 -4.63
N THR A 28 3.91 -9.99 -3.49
CA THR A 28 5.13 -10.83 -3.49
C THR A 28 4.93 -12.17 -4.22
N GLN A 29 3.70 -12.69 -4.29
CA GLN A 29 3.38 -13.91 -5.04
C GLN A 29 3.29 -13.68 -6.57
N LEU A 30 3.27 -12.42 -7.00
CA LEU A 30 3.14 -12.09 -8.41
C LEU A 30 4.33 -12.64 -9.24
N SER A 31 5.53 -12.64 -8.68
CA SER A 31 6.71 -13.22 -9.34
C SER A 31 6.48 -14.69 -9.69
N TYR A 32 6.01 -15.48 -8.73
CA TYR A 32 5.69 -16.89 -8.94
C TYR A 32 4.57 -17.06 -9.99
N CYS A 33 3.50 -16.31 -9.87
CA CYS A 33 2.40 -16.34 -10.83
C CYS A 33 2.88 -16.07 -12.27
N LEU A 34 3.71 -15.05 -12.46
CA LEU A 34 4.19 -14.63 -13.78
C LEU A 34 5.15 -15.65 -14.41
N THR A 35 6.01 -16.27 -13.59
CA THR A 35 6.97 -17.25 -14.08
C THR A 35 6.33 -18.61 -14.32
N ASP A 36 5.58 -19.10 -13.36
CA ASP A 36 5.03 -20.46 -13.36
C ASP A 36 3.77 -20.56 -14.24
N SER A 37 2.80 -19.66 -14.06
CA SER A 37 1.52 -19.77 -14.74
C SER A 37 1.48 -19.05 -16.12
N TYR A 38 2.23 -17.95 -16.27
CA TYR A 38 2.22 -17.17 -17.51
C TYR A 38 3.47 -17.35 -18.37
N GLY A 39 4.47 -18.11 -17.91
CA GLY A 39 5.66 -18.51 -18.67
C GLY A 39 6.62 -17.37 -18.98
N LEU A 40 6.62 -16.30 -18.19
CA LEU A 40 7.63 -15.25 -18.32
C LEU A 40 8.94 -15.69 -17.66
N SER A 41 10.09 -15.36 -18.26
CA SER A 41 11.37 -15.69 -17.62
C SER A 41 11.55 -14.88 -16.33
N ALA A 42 12.16 -15.48 -15.30
CA ALA A 42 12.45 -14.82 -14.03
C ALA A 42 13.27 -13.52 -14.22
N ALA A 43 14.18 -13.51 -15.21
CA ALA A 43 14.96 -12.32 -15.54
C ALA A 43 14.08 -11.16 -16.01
N LEU A 44 13.10 -11.41 -16.89
CA LEU A 44 12.15 -10.38 -17.34
C LEU A 44 11.29 -9.85 -16.21
N VAL A 45 10.78 -10.74 -15.36
CA VAL A 45 9.98 -10.36 -14.18
C VAL A 45 10.81 -9.53 -13.22
N GLY A 46 12.05 -9.94 -12.95
CA GLY A 46 12.98 -9.17 -12.12
C GLY A 46 13.29 -7.78 -12.70
N MET A 47 13.46 -7.66 -14.02
CA MET A 47 13.66 -6.37 -14.68
C MET A 47 12.44 -5.46 -14.55
N ILE A 48 11.23 -5.99 -14.71
CA ILE A 48 9.99 -5.21 -14.52
C ILE A 48 9.96 -4.63 -13.10
N PHE A 49 10.22 -5.45 -12.09
CA PHE A 49 10.18 -4.99 -10.70
C PHE A 49 11.32 -4.01 -10.39
N LEU A 50 12.52 -4.23 -10.92
CA LEU A 50 13.64 -3.32 -10.73
C LEU A 50 13.36 -1.93 -11.30
N VAL A 51 12.86 -1.87 -12.54
CA VAL A 51 12.49 -0.59 -13.16
C VAL A 51 11.37 0.09 -12.40
N SER A 52 10.38 -0.67 -11.94
CA SER A 52 9.25 -0.13 -11.16
C SER A 52 9.70 0.49 -9.83
N ARG A 53 10.76 -0.01 -9.18
CA ARG A 53 11.31 0.60 -7.95
C ARG A 53 11.78 2.04 -8.13
N ILE A 54 12.23 2.40 -9.33
CA ILE A 54 12.62 3.79 -9.64
C ILE A 54 11.37 4.69 -9.60
N PHE A 55 10.27 4.20 -10.17
CA PHE A 55 9.00 4.93 -10.16
C PHE A 55 8.40 5.03 -8.76
N ASP A 56 8.56 3.99 -7.90
CA ASP A 56 8.08 4.00 -6.52
C ASP A 56 8.68 5.18 -5.74
N GLY A 57 10.01 5.37 -5.80
CA GLY A 57 10.68 6.48 -5.10
C GLY A 57 10.20 7.86 -5.55
N ILE A 58 9.94 8.05 -6.85
CA ILE A 58 9.40 9.31 -7.39
C ILE A 58 7.95 9.51 -6.91
N SER A 59 7.16 8.45 -6.94
CA SER A 59 5.75 8.47 -6.55
C SER A 59 5.54 8.79 -5.08
N ASP A 60 6.41 8.31 -4.19
CA ASP A 60 6.34 8.61 -2.75
C ASP A 60 6.45 10.11 -2.48
N ILE A 61 7.38 10.80 -3.17
CA ILE A 61 7.55 12.25 -3.07
C ILE A 61 6.31 12.97 -3.60
N ILE A 62 5.82 12.56 -4.75
CA ILE A 62 4.63 13.17 -5.39
C ILE A 62 3.39 12.96 -4.51
N ALA A 63 3.19 11.76 -3.97
CA ALA A 63 2.07 11.44 -3.09
C ALA A 63 2.10 12.29 -1.82
N GLY A 64 3.26 12.41 -1.17
CA GLY A 64 3.44 13.29 -0.01
C GLY A 64 3.04 14.72 -0.32
N PHE A 65 3.54 15.26 -1.44
CA PHE A 65 3.24 16.62 -1.88
C PHE A 65 1.74 16.85 -2.21
N ILE A 66 1.08 15.89 -2.86
CA ILE A 66 -0.35 15.97 -3.16
C ILE A 66 -1.16 15.92 -1.87
N ILE A 67 -0.86 14.97 -0.96
CA ILE A 67 -1.55 14.82 0.31
C ILE A 67 -1.39 16.10 1.15
N ASP A 68 -0.19 16.67 1.18
CA ASP A 68 0.08 17.89 1.96
C ASP A 68 -0.70 19.11 1.49
N ARG A 69 -1.03 19.20 0.22
CA ARG A 69 -1.85 20.27 -0.37
C ARG A 69 -3.34 19.99 -0.43
N THR A 70 -3.74 18.79 -0.09
CA THR A 70 -5.15 18.41 -0.15
C THR A 70 -5.91 18.97 1.05
N HIS A 71 -7.00 19.66 0.78
CA HIS A 71 -7.93 20.20 1.77
C HIS A 71 -9.35 19.78 1.39
N THR A 72 -9.90 18.81 2.10
CA THR A 72 -11.27 18.35 1.86
C THR A 72 -12.10 18.39 3.14
N LYS A 73 -13.44 18.33 2.97
CA LYS A 73 -14.37 18.21 4.09
C LYS A 73 -14.17 16.95 4.95
N TRP A 74 -13.49 15.92 4.41
CA TRP A 74 -13.20 14.68 5.12
C TRP A 74 -11.85 14.69 5.82
N GLY A 75 -11.05 15.71 5.59
CA GLY A 75 -9.68 15.85 6.06
C GLY A 75 -8.68 15.91 4.90
N LYS A 76 -7.40 15.86 5.24
CA LYS A 76 -6.27 15.99 4.32
C LYS A 76 -5.89 14.65 3.71
N ALA A 77 -5.73 13.62 4.54
CA ALA A 77 -5.24 12.32 4.14
C ALA A 77 -6.36 11.26 3.98
N ARG A 78 -7.49 11.42 4.69
CA ARG A 78 -8.59 10.47 4.68
C ARG A 78 -9.15 10.12 3.29
N PRO A 79 -9.29 11.05 2.32
CA PRO A 79 -9.78 10.71 0.99
C PRO A 79 -8.92 9.68 0.26
N PHE A 80 -7.62 9.66 0.56
CA PHE A 80 -6.67 8.75 -0.09
C PHE A 80 -6.78 7.29 0.39
N ASP A 81 -7.47 7.01 1.50
CA ASP A 81 -7.81 5.64 1.87
C ASP A 81 -8.65 4.96 0.78
N LEU A 82 -9.47 5.74 0.04
CA LEU A 82 -10.29 5.20 -1.04
C LEU A 82 -9.47 4.66 -2.21
N PHE A 83 -8.18 5.01 -2.30
CA PHE A 83 -7.26 4.37 -3.25
C PHE A 83 -7.09 2.86 -3.01
N CYS A 84 -7.50 2.36 -1.85
CA CYS A 84 -7.57 0.93 -1.60
C CYS A 84 -8.54 0.21 -2.57
N ILE A 85 -9.63 0.84 -2.99
CA ILE A 85 -10.58 0.22 -3.93
C ILE A 85 -9.88 -0.05 -5.28
N PRO A 86 -9.35 0.97 -6.00
CA PRO A 86 -8.59 0.70 -7.20
C PRO A 86 -7.35 -0.16 -6.97
N LEU A 87 -6.68 -0.07 -5.81
CA LEU A 87 -5.57 -0.96 -5.46
C LEU A 87 -5.96 -2.43 -5.60
N TRP A 88 -7.03 -2.85 -4.95
CA TRP A 88 -7.50 -4.23 -5.00
C TRP A 88 -8.02 -4.65 -6.38
N LEU A 89 -8.73 -3.77 -7.08
CA LEU A 89 -9.20 -4.05 -8.44
C LEU A 89 -8.04 -4.21 -9.43
N ILE A 90 -7.03 -3.35 -9.34
CA ILE A 90 -5.86 -3.43 -10.22
C ILE A 90 -4.97 -4.62 -9.81
N LEU A 91 -4.90 -4.97 -8.53
CA LEU A 91 -4.20 -6.17 -8.09
C LEU A 91 -4.82 -7.43 -8.72
N ILE A 92 -6.16 -7.52 -8.83
CA ILE A 92 -6.82 -8.59 -9.58
C ILE A 92 -6.35 -8.60 -11.04
N LEU A 93 -6.24 -7.43 -11.68
CA LEU A 93 -5.76 -7.31 -13.06
C LEU A 93 -4.29 -7.71 -13.21
N CYS A 94 -3.43 -7.44 -12.23
CA CYS A 94 -2.03 -7.88 -12.23
C CYS A 94 -1.90 -9.41 -12.34
N PHE A 95 -2.82 -10.13 -11.67
CA PHE A 95 -2.87 -11.59 -11.68
C PHE A 95 -3.74 -12.18 -12.82
N SER A 96 -4.35 -11.32 -13.62
CA SER A 96 -5.20 -11.70 -14.75
C SER A 96 -4.56 -11.27 -16.07
N VAL A 97 -3.43 -11.89 -16.41
CA VAL A 97 -2.69 -11.54 -17.63
C VAL A 97 -3.41 -12.13 -18.84
N PRO A 98 -3.83 -11.31 -19.82
CA PRO A 98 -4.47 -11.80 -21.03
C PRO A 98 -3.55 -12.66 -21.89
N SER A 99 -4.12 -13.44 -22.80
CA SER A 99 -3.38 -14.32 -23.73
C SER A 99 -2.67 -13.53 -24.85
N PHE A 100 -1.81 -12.58 -24.44
CA PHE A 100 -0.98 -11.82 -25.36
C PHE A 100 0.31 -12.57 -25.71
N GLN A 101 0.98 -12.13 -26.78
CA GLN A 101 2.37 -12.48 -27.03
C GLN A 101 3.26 -11.91 -25.91
N THR A 102 4.50 -12.42 -25.79
CA THR A 102 5.41 -12.07 -24.69
C THR A 102 5.54 -10.57 -24.44
N PHE A 103 5.68 -9.76 -25.48
CA PHE A 103 5.77 -8.30 -25.34
C PHE A 103 4.51 -7.69 -24.75
N GLY A 104 3.32 -8.13 -25.19
CA GLY A 104 2.04 -7.66 -24.65
C GLY A 104 1.86 -8.04 -23.18
N LYS A 105 2.29 -9.26 -22.77
CA LYS A 105 2.28 -9.67 -21.36
C LYS A 105 3.20 -8.77 -20.51
N ILE A 106 4.41 -8.48 -20.97
CA ILE A 106 5.36 -7.60 -20.28
C ILE A 106 4.76 -6.20 -20.11
N LEU A 107 4.20 -5.63 -21.16
CA LEU A 107 3.58 -4.30 -21.11
C LEU A 107 2.37 -4.27 -20.14
N TRP A 108 1.51 -5.29 -20.21
CA TRP A 108 0.36 -5.42 -19.32
C TRP A 108 0.79 -5.46 -17.85
N VAL A 109 1.74 -6.34 -17.53
CA VAL A 109 2.26 -6.50 -16.17
C VAL A 109 2.92 -5.22 -15.69
N PHE A 110 3.76 -4.61 -16.52
CA PHE A 110 4.45 -3.37 -16.17
C PHE A 110 3.45 -2.24 -15.85
N LEU A 111 2.43 -2.04 -16.68
CA LEU A 111 1.43 -0.99 -16.47
C LEU A 111 0.57 -1.26 -15.24
N THR A 112 0.02 -2.48 -15.11
CA THR A 112 -0.85 -2.83 -13.99
C THR A 112 -0.10 -2.84 -12.66
N TYR A 113 1.13 -3.37 -12.64
CA TYR A 113 1.97 -3.38 -11.44
C TYR A 113 2.31 -1.96 -10.98
N ASN A 114 2.77 -1.08 -11.88
CA ASN A 114 3.08 0.30 -11.51
C ASN A 114 1.82 1.06 -11.06
N LEU A 115 0.69 0.88 -11.73
CA LEU A 115 -0.56 1.51 -11.31
C LEU A 115 -1.00 1.00 -9.92
N CYS A 116 -0.81 -0.28 -9.64
CA CYS A 116 -1.12 -0.90 -8.35
C CYS A 116 -0.19 -0.43 -7.24
N GLN A 117 1.13 -0.63 -7.40
CA GLN A 117 2.13 -0.39 -6.37
C GLN A 117 2.56 1.07 -6.33
N THR A 118 3.04 1.59 -7.46
CA THR A 118 3.61 2.93 -7.54
C THR A 118 2.57 4.03 -7.32
N VAL A 119 1.32 3.82 -7.74
CA VAL A 119 0.27 4.82 -7.54
C VAL A 119 -0.59 4.45 -6.33
N CYS A 120 -1.41 3.40 -6.43
CA CYS A 120 -2.45 3.16 -5.44
C CYS A 120 -1.88 2.81 -4.06
N TYR A 121 -0.91 1.89 -3.98
CA TYR A 121 -0.31 1.47 -2.71
C TYR A 121 0.46 2.62 -2.04
N THR A 122 1.22 3.40 -2.80
CA THR A 122 1.92 4.59 -2.32
C THR A 122 0.95 5.59 -1.68
N PHE A 123 -0.14 5.95 -2.35
CA PHE A 123 -1.12 6.86 -1.77
C PHE A 123 -1.75 6.32 -0.49
N VAL A 124 -2.07 5.02 -0.43
CA VAL A 124 -2.62 4.37 0.77
C VAL A 124 -1.62 4.43 1.93
N THR A 125 -0.36 4.06 1.73
CA THR A 125 0.65 3.99 2.80
C THR A 125 1.11 5.35 3.28
N VAL A 126 1.34 6.31 2.39
CA VAL A 126 1.71 7.68 2.74
C VAL A 126 0.56 8.37 3.47
N SER A 127 -0.70 8.18 3.01
CA SER A 127 -1.86 8.74 3.70
C SER A 127 -2.02 8.17 5.12
N GLN A 128 -1.79 6.88 5.33
CA GLN A 128 -1.85 6.26 6.66
C GLN A 128 -0.88 6.91 7.64
N THR A 129 0.34 7.23 7.19
CA THR A 129 1.36 7.92 8.01
C THR A 129 0.89 9.30 8.46
N VAL A 130 0.28 10.07 7.56
CA VAL A 130 -0.29 11.39 7.86
C VAL A 130 -1.50 11.26 8.79
N ARG A 131 -2.38 10.30 8.54
CA ARG A 131 -3.59 10.06 9.35
C ARG A 131 -3.30 9.68 10.79
N VAL A 132 -2.25 8.89 11.07
CA VAL A 132 -1.86 8.58 12.44
C VAL A 132 -1.61 9.86 13.24
N LYS A 133 -0.92 10.83 12.63
CA LYS A 133 -0.64 12.13 13.26
C LYS A 133 -1.90 12.96 13.48
N ARG A 134 -2.87 12.89 12.58
CA ARG A 134 -4.06 13.74 12.56
C ARG A 134 -5.30 13.11 13.23
N SER A 135 -5.32 11.80 13.42
CA SER A 135 -6.46 11.08 14.02
C SER A 135 -6.21 10.65 15.47
N PHE A 136 -4.94 10.66 15.93
CA PHE A 136 -4.58 10.17 17.25
C PHE A 136 -3.70 11.15 18.01
N GLU A 137 -3.93 11.23 19.33
CA GLU A 137 -3.10 11.98 20.27
C GLU A 137 -1.65 11.42 20.31
N PRO A 138 -0.61 12.24 20.60
CA PRO A 138 0.78 11.81 20.58
C PRO A 138 1.07 10.51 21.33
N ASP A 139 0.50 10.36 22.54
CA ASP A 139 0.70 9.17 23.41
C ASP A 139 0.11 7.88 22.81
N MET A 140 -0.87 8.00 21.90
CA MET A 140 -1.52 6.87 21.25
C MET A 140 -0.88 6.48 19.92
N ARG A 141 -0.13 7.38 19.29
CA ARG A 141 0.44 7.15 17.93
C ARG A 141 1.33 5.90 17.89
N ALA A 142 2.22 5.76 18.86
CA ALA A 142 3.10 4.58 18.95
C ALA A 142 2.28 3.28 19.14
N LYS A 143 1.25 3.30 19.99
CA LYS A 143 0.37 2.14 20.22
C LYS A 143 -0.41 1.75 18.95
N VAL A 144 -0.93 2.74 18.22
CA VAL A 144 -1.65 2.52 16.96
C VAL A 144 -0.74 1.90 15.91
N LEU A 145 0.48 2.44 15.75
CA LEU A 145 1.45 1.91 14.80
C LEU A 145 1.90 0.49 15.16
N SER A 146 2.20 0.24 16.44
CA SER A 146 2.61 -1.09 16.89
C SER A 146 1.49 -2.12 16.73
N PHE A 147 0.27 -1.79 17.18
CA PHE A 147 -0.86 -2.72 17.07
C PHE A 147 -1.26 -2.95 15.60
N GLY A 148 -1.30 -1.88 14.80
CA GLY A 148 -1.57 -1.98 13.37
C GLY A 148 -0.50 -2.78 12.62
N GLY A 149 0.79 -2.58 12.96
CA GLY A 149 1.90 -3.34 12.39
C GLY A 149 1.82 -4.83 12.72
N VAL A 150 1.51 -5.19 13.99
CA VAL A 150 1.31 -6.58 14.39
C VAL A 150 0.13 -7.20 13.63
N LEU A 151 -0.99 -6.50 13.52
CA LEU A 151 -2.16 -7.00 12.80
C LEU A 151 -1.86 -7.16 11.30
N ALA A 152 -1.15 -6.22 10.70
CA ALA A 152 -0.70 -6.32 9.31
C ALA A 152 0.24 -7.51 9.10
N ALA A 153 1.18 -7.76 10.02
CA ALA A 153 2.07 -8.91 9.96
C ALA A 153 1.31 -10.25 10.09
N ILE A 154 0.35 -10.34 11.01
CA ILE A 154 -0.51 -11.52 11.16
C ILE A 154 -1.28 -11.79 9.86
N MET A 155 -1.91 -10.77 9.28
CA MET A 155 -2.69 -10.92 8.06
C MET A 155 -1.80 -11.24 6.86
N SER A 156 -0.63 -10.65 6.74
CA SER A 156 0.36 -10.97 5.70
C SER A 156 0.83 -12.42 5.81
N THR A 157 1.10 -12.89 7.03
CA THR A 157 1.48 -14.28 7.29
C THR A 157 0.34 -15.25 6.95
N ALA A 158 -0.90 -14.91 7.32
CA ALA A 158 -2.08 -15.70 6.98
C ALA A 158 -2.25 -15.83 5.46
N VAL A 159 -2.05 -14.75 4.72
CA VAL A 159 -2.03 -14.77 3.24
C VAL A 159 -0.94 -15.73 2.74
N GLY A 160 0.29 -15.64 3.27
CA GLY A 160 1.40 -16.51 2.88
C GLY A 160 1.12 -18.00 3.11
N ILE A 161 0.43 -18.34 4.20
CA ILE A 161 0.08 -19.73 4.55
C ILE A 161 -1.10 -20.24 3.70
N VAL A 162 -2.11 -19.42 3.49
CA VAL A 162 -3.36 -19.83 2.83
C VAL A 162 -3.20 -19.88 1.31
N THR A 163 -2.42 -18.96 0.72
CA THR A 163 -2.28 -18.85 -0.74
C THR A 163 -1.79 -20.15 -1.41
N PRO A 164 -0.75 -20.87 -0.93
CA PRO A 164 -0.33 -22.12 -1.55
C PRO A 164 -1.43 -23.19 -1.62
N SER A 165 -2.24 -23.31 -0.56
CA SER A 165 -3.37 -24.25 -0.54
C SER A 165 -4.45 -23.87 -1.54
N LEU A 166 -4.69 -22.57 -1.73
CA LEU A 166 -5.63 -22.07 -2.73
C LEU A 166 -5.09 -22.29 -4.15
N ILE A 167 -3.80 -22.08 -4.37
CA ILE A 167 -3.14 -22.34 -5.67
C ILE A 167 -3.35 -23.81 -6.04
N ALA A 168 -3.01 -24.76 -5.16
CA ALA A 168 -3.20 -26.18 -5.40
C ALA A 168 -4.65 -26.55 -5.72
N LYS A 169 -5.63 -25.88 -5.08
CA LYS A 169 -7.06 -26.12 -5.32
C LYS A 169 -7.54 -25.56 -6.67
N TYR A 170 -7.00 -24.43 -7.10
CA TYR A 170 -7.46 -23.74 -8.32
C TYR A 170 -6.47 -23.84 -9.48
N GLU A 171 -5.41 -24.66 -9.37
CA GLU A 171 -4.37 -24.83 -10.40
C GLU A 171 -4.93 -25.19 -11.78
N SER A 172 -5.95 -26.05 -11.81
CA SER A 172 -6.61 -26.47 -13.06
C SER A 172 -7.61 -25.45 -13.62
N HIS A 173 -7.87 -24.35 -12.89
CA HIS A 173 -8.87 -23.38 -13.32
C HIS A 173 -8.22 -22.26 -14.17
N PRO A 174 -8.77 -21.92 -15.36
CA PRO A 174 -8.17 -20.91 -16.25
C PRO A 174 -7.97 -19.54 -15.62
N HIS A 175 -8.76 -19.20 -14.60
CA HIS A 175 -8.71 -17.94 -13.85
C HIS A 175 -8.40 -18.17 -12.36
N GLY A 176 -7.61 -19.21 -12.03
CA GLY A 176 -7.31 -19.58 -10.65
C GLY A 176 -6.77 -18.43 -9.83
N TRP A 177 -5.76 -17.75 -10.34
CA TRP A 177 -5.16 -16.58 -9.67
C TRP A 177 -6.14 -15.43 -9.49
N THR A 178 -6.93 -15.12 -10.51
CA THR A 178 -7.97 -14.07 -10.44
C THR A 178 -8.94 -14.33 -9.29
N ILE A 179 -9.39 -15.59 -9.15
CA ILE A 179 -10.32 -16.02 -8.09
C ILE A 179 -9.65 -15.88 -6.73
N ILE A 180 -8.41 -16.34 -6.58
CA ILE A 180 -7.66 -16.27 -5.32
C ILE A 180 -7.53 -14.80 -4.88
N ILE A 181 -7.09 -13.92 -5.76
CA ILE A 181 -6.92 -12.50 -5.42
C ILE A 181 -8.27 -11.84 -5.10
N ALA A 182 -9.33 -12.16 -5.84
CA ALA A 182 -10.67 -11.64 -5.57
C ALA A 182 -11.21 -12.06 -4.19
N MET A 183 -10.88 -13.27 -3.73
CA MET A 183 -11.25 -13.74 -2.38
C MET A 183 -10.62 -12.88 -1.28
N PHE A 184 -9.39 -12.39 -1.46
CA PHE A 184 -8.74 -11.49 -0.51
C PHE A 184 -9.14 -10.03 -0.72
N ALA A 185 -9.52 -9.63 -1.92
CA ALA A 185 -9.89 -8.26 -2.23
C ALA A 185 -11.15 -7.82 -1.47
N ILE A 186 -12.14 -8.69 -1.35
CA ILE A 186 -13.40 -8.37 -0.66
C ILE A 186 -13.13 -7.99 0.81
N PRO A 187 -12.50 -8.84 1.65
CA PRO A 187 -12.20 -8.45 3.04
C PRO A 187 -11.23 -7.27 3.11
N GLY A 188 -10.26 -7.16 2.20
CA GLY A 188 -9.33 -6.04 2.16
C GLY A 188 -10.02 -4.70 1.93
N ILE A 189 -10.95 -4.62 0.98
CA ILE A 189 -11.76 -3.42 0.74
C ILE A 189 -12.63 -3.10 1.96
N ILE A 190 -13.29 -4.10 2.55
CA ILE A 190 -14.14 -3.91 3.73
C ILE A 190 -13.32 -3.35 4.89
N MET A 191 -12.13 -3.90 5.17
CA MET A 191 -11.24 -3.42 6.24
C MET A 191 -10.87 -1.95 6.05
N THR A 192 -10.55 -1.53 4.83
CA THR A 192 -10.20 -0.12 4.57
C THR A 192 -11.43 0.79 4.60
N LEU A 193 -12.58 0.33 4.14
CA LEU A 193 -13.82 1.11 4.27
C LEU A 193 -14.21 1.30 5.73
N LEU A 194 -14.01 0.29 6.60
CA LEU A 194 -14.20 0.44 8.05
C LEU A 194 -13.26 1.51 8.62
N GLN A 195 -11.97 1.53 8.21
CA GLN A 195 -11.06 2.60 8.58
C GLN A 195 -11.59 3.96 8.11
N PHE A 196 -11.97 4.06 6.84
CA PHE A 196 -12.45 5.30 6.25
C PHE A 196 -13.67 5.85 6.98
N PHE A 197 -14.69 5.05 7.25
CA PHE A 197 -15.94 5.51 7.86
C PHE A 197 -15.84 5.71 9.37
N LEU A 198 -15.13 4.84 10.09
CA LEU A 198 -15.12 4.83 11.54
C LEU A 198 -14.02 5.69 12.17
N VAL A 199 -12.95 6.03 11.43
CA VAL A 199 -11.86 6.85 11.96
C VAL A 199 -11.89 8.24 11.33
N PRO A 200 -12.45 9.24 12.00
CA PRO A 200 -12.42 10.61 11.52
C PRO A 200 -10.99 11.19 11.59
N GLU A 201 -10.66 12.04 10.66
CA GLU A 201 -9.48 12.90 10.76
C GLU A 201 -9.85 14.16 11.54
N ILE A 202 -9.11 14.47 12.59
CA ILE A 202 -9.34 15.67 13.41
C ILE A 202 -8.65 16.83 12.69
N ASN A 203 -9.44 17.78 12.20
CA ASN A 203 -8.92 19.02 11.65
C ASN A 203 -8.52 19.95 12.81
N ASN A 204 -7.30 19.83 13.32
CA ASN A 204 -6.73 20.86 14.15
C ASN A 204 -6.24 21.98 13.23
N GLU A 205 -6.97 23.09 13.21
CA GLU A 205 -6.60 24.32 12.48
C GLU A 205 -5.28 24.92 12.97
N GLU A 206 -4.77 24.50 14.14
CA GLU A 206 -3.56 25.01 14.78
C GLU A 206 -2.24 24.47 14.18
N GLU A 207 -2.26 23.49 13.29
CA GLU A 207 -1.07 23.02 12.55
C GLU A 207 -1.10 23.50 11.07
N LEU A 208 -1.38 24.77 10.84
CA LEU A 208 -1.03 25.43 9.58
C LEU A 208 0.48 25.72 9.57
N VAL A 209 1.29 24.69 9.67
CA VAL A 209 2.66 24.75 9.16
C VAL A 209 2.51 24.87 7.64
N GLU A 210 2.88 26.02 7.10
CA GLU A 210 2.88 26.24 5.65
C GLU A 210 3.62 25.07 4.99
N PRO A 211 3.07 24.50 3.90
CA PRO A 211 3.71 23.37 3.23
C PRO A 211 5.09 23.83 2.78
N VAL A 212 6.11 23.16 3.30
CA VAL A 212 7.51 23.43 2.98
C VAL A 212 7.68 23.36 1.46
N SER A 213 8.35 24.35 0.87
CA SER A 213 8.64 24.35 -0.57
C SER A 213 9.46 23.12 -0.95
N ILE A 214 9.22 22.53 -2.15
CA ILE A 214 9.99 21.39 -2.65
C ILE A 214 11.50 21.65 -2.55
N LYS A 215 11.95 22.87 -2.91
CA LYS A 215 13.38 23.26 -2.81
C LYS A 215 13.93 23.25 -1.40
N GLU A 216 13.13 23.60 -0.40
CA GLU A 216 13.52 23.54 1.01
C GLU A 216 13.51 22.12 1.55
N SER A 217 12.54 21.31 1.16
CA SER A 217 12.48 19.88 1.48
C SER A 217 13.68 19.14 0.92
N ASP A 218 14.04 19.38 -0.34
CA ASP A 218 15.23 18.80 -0.97
C ASP A 218 16.50 19.24 -0.25
N LYS A 219 16.64 20.54 0.09
CA LYS A 219 17.79 21.05 0.83
C LYS A 219 17.94 20.38 2.20
N ILE A 220 16.85 20.17 2.93
CA ILE A 220 16.84 19.49 4.23
C ILE A 220 17.19 18.00 4.07
N LEU A 221 16.61 17.32 3.07
CA LEU A 221 16.88 15.91 2.76
C LEU A 221 18.36 15.67 2.41
N PHE A 222 18.91 16.47 1.51
CA PHE A 222 20.29 16.31 1.05
C PHE A 222 21.32 16.90 2.02
N SER A 223 20.94 17.82 2.92
CA SER A 223 21.81 18.36 3.96
C SER A 223 22.02 17.40 5.12
N ASN A 224 21.09 16.47 5.35
CA ASN A 224 21.15 15.56 6.48
C ASN A 224 21.81 14.23 6.10
N ARG A 225 23.11 14.08 6.41
CA ARG A 225 23.89 12.86 6.13
C ARG A 225 23.30 11.58 6.74
N TYR A 226 22.51 11.69 7.79
CA TYR A 226 21.86 10.52 8.41
C TYR A 226 20.81 9.88 7.50
N ASN A 227 20.18 10.67 6.63
CA ASN A 227 19.23 10.13 5.65
C ASN A 227 19.93 9.17 4.67
N PHE A 228 21.16 9.48 4.25
CA PHE A 228 21.95 8.60 3.38
C PHE A 228 22.43 7.33 4.09
N ILE A 229 22.73 7.40 5.38
CA ILE A 229 23.12 6.22 6.18
C ILE A 229 21.92 5.28 6.32
N VAL A 230 20.74 5.83 6.64
CA VAL A 230 19.51 5.04 6.76
C VAL A 230 19.10 4.44 5.40
N ALA A 231 19.17 5.22 4.32
CA ALA A 231 18.89 4.73 2.96
C ALA A 231 19.87 3.62 2.55
N GLY A 232 21.17 3.79 2.85
CA GLY A 232 22.17 2.77 2.59
C GLY A 232 21.94 1.49 3.39
N ALA A 233 21.54 1.59 4.66
CA ALA A 233 21.20 0.43 5.49
C ALA A 233 19.97 -0.33 4.96
N ILE A 234 18.95 0.38 4.45
CA ILE A 234 17.74 -0.21 3.86
C ILE A 234 18.05 -0.94 2.53
N ILE A 235 19.00 -0.43 1.75
CA ILE A 235 19.42 -1.06 0.48
C ILE A 235 20.22 -2.34 0.73
N MET A 236 20.90 -2.47 1.88
CA MET A 236 21.69 -3.65 2.24
C MET A 236 20.88 -4.76 2.93
N LEU A 237 19.64 -4.52 3.31
CA LEU A 237 18.69 -5.50 3.87
C LEU A 237 17.77 -6.06 2.80
#